data_cd927708d2d4c8addb677712f13ddb2c
#
_entry.id   cd927708d2d4c8addb677712f13ddb2c
#
_cell.length_a   1.000
_cell.length_b   1.000
_cell.length_c   1.000
_cell.angle_alpha   90.00
_cell.angle_beta   90.00
_cell.angle_gamma   90.00
#
_symmetry.space_group_name_H-M   'P 1'
#
loop_
_entity.id
_entity.type
_entity.pdbx_description
1 polymer ?
#
loop_
_entity_poly.entity_id
_entity_poly.type
_entity_poly.pdbx_seq_one_letter_code
_entity_poly.pdbx_strand_id
1 'polypeptide(L)'
;MPQWSDYSTGERIKILRGRDITQADLAELTGRSIVTIQKAEQDKALSLPTLLAIAAALGVDASVILGQQAPRKALEHSDRMVIRDLSRAVHDTAAGILPADTEPMPLGELQETTDKCWNLYWQGRYIEAGAVVAPFLTAAAARLHEQPAGEQAPALGVLSDAYRLAGYVANLMGARDLAYAAIGHAQTAAERAADSMRVALVGSGRAWVYLRDARLPEALTLAEKSATDIEPRFSRATPEELTAYGSHVNFAAVVASRMGDKDRAGDYLSQSHATGARLGREVRAHGTLFGPVTATTQAVGIKVALGQTGQALDLIHSLQDVSELTEAARNRYAMDKAMAHADARQWDLSLDTLEEALRRSPDWARHQTLPGVIVEKVGKASTARLRRVSKLIGVAPGTQGFLPATAKTAL
;
A
#
# COMPACT_ATOMS: atom_id res chain seq x y z
N MET A 1 1.88 -9.00 31.11
CA MET A 1 1.01 -7.95 30.54
C MET A 1 0.46 -8.50 29.23
N PRO A 2 -0.81 -8.32 28.89
CA PRO A 2 -1.33 -8.74 27.61
C PRO A 2 -0.55 -8.07 26.49
N GLN A 3 -0.29 -8.81 25.40
CA GLN A 3 0.35 -8.27 24.21
C GLN A 3 -0.66 -7.43 23.41
N TRP A 4 -0.20 -6.54 22.54
CA TRP A 4 -1.08 -5.71 21.71
C TRP A 4 -2.03 -6.55 20.85
N SER A 5 -1.57 -7.71 20.40
CA SER A 5 -2.35 -8.69 19.66
C SER A 5 -3.51 -9.32 20.46
N ASP A 6 -3.44 -9.30 21.78
CA ASP A 6 -4.44 -9.95 22.64
C ASP A 6 -5.73 -9.12 22.78
N TYR A 7 -5.66 -7.81 22.48
CA TYR A 7 -6.83 -6.93 22.49
C TYR A 7 -7.66 -7.10 21.23
N SER A 8 -8.98 -6.90 21.33
CA SER A 8 -9.85 -6.80 20.14
C SER A 8 -9.61 -5.48 19.40
N THR A 9 -10.07 -5.37 18.14
CA THR A 9 -9.98 -4.13 17.36
C THR A 9 -10.68 -2.97 18.06
N GLY A 10 -11.87 -3.18 18.60
CA GLY A 10 -12.59 -2.17 19.37
C GLY A 10 -11.90 -1.75 20.65
N GLU A 11 -11.27 -2.70 21.36
CA GLU A 11 -10.46 -2.40 22.54
C GLU A 11 -9.22 -1.57 22.18
N ARG A 12 -8.55 -1.90 21.06
CA ARG A 12 -7.41 -1.10 20.57
C ARG A 12 -7.82 0.32 20.22
N ILE A 13 -8.98 0.51 19.54
CA ILE A 13 -9.52 1.85 19.28
C ILE A 13 -9.73 2.61 20.58
N LYS A 14 -10.33 2.00 21.61
CA LYS A 14 -10.53 2.63 22.92
C LYS A 14 -9.20 3.00 23.60
N ILE A 15 -8.22 2.11 23.55
CA ILE A 15 -6.89 2.35 24.14
C ILE A 15 -6.18 3.49 23.44
N LEU A 16 -6.21 3.52 22.10
CA LEU A 16 -5.58 4.56 21.28
C LEU A 16 -6.28 5.91 21.42
N ARG A 17 -7.61 5.91 21.53
CA ARG A 17 -8.39 7.12 21.80
C ARG A 17 -8.05 7.73 23.17
N GLY A 18 -7.74 6.90 24.14
CA GLY A 18 -7.41 7.34 25.49
C GLY A 18 -8.62 7.96 26.22
N ARG A 19 -8.32 8.88 27.15
CA ARG A 19 -9.32 9.62 27.93
C ARG A 19 -9.55 11.03 27.44
N ASP A 20 -8.63 11.53 26.63
CA ASP A 20 -8.61 12.93 26.17
C ASP A 20 -9.55 13.18 25.01
N ILE A 21 -9.89 12.16 24.24
CA ILE A 21 -10.83 12.22 23.11
C ILE A 21 -12.08 11.42 23.47
N THR A 22 -13.27 12.04 23.44
CA THR A 22 -14.54 11.33 23.63
C THR A 22 -14.97 10.61 22.36
N GLN A 23 -15.97 9.73 22.46
CA GLN A 23 -16.57 9.11 21.26
C GLN A 23 -17.24 10.13 20.34
N ALA A 24 -17.74 11.23 20.89
CA ALA A 24 -18.32 12.32 20.13
C ALA A 24 -17.21 13.10 19.37
N ASP A 25 -16.10 13.43 20.03
CA ASP A 25 -14.97 14.09 19.39
C ASP A 25 -14.38 13.21 18.27
N LEU A 26 -14.25 11.91 18.49
CA LEU A 26 -13.78 10.97 17.47
C LEU A 26 -14.76 10.87 16.30
N ALA A 27 -16.06 10.97 16.55
CA ALA A 27 -17.09 11.01 15.51
C ALA A 27 -16.96 12.27 14.65
N GLU A 28 -16.76 13.43 15.28
CA GLU A 28 -16.49 14.70 14.58
C GLU A 28 -15.20 14.67 13.77
N LEU A 29 -14.08 14.26 14.38
CA LEU A 29 -12.76 14.15 13.72
C LEU A 29 -12.77 13.20 12.50
N THR A 30 -13.60 12.15 12.56
CA THR A 30 -13.71 11.16 11.47
C THR A 30 -14.77 11.50 10.43
N GLY A 31 -15.61 12.48 10.67
CA GLY A 31 -16.79 12.76 9.85
C GLY A 31 -17.81 11.59 9.86
N ARG A 32 -17.84 10.80 10.94
CA ARG A 32 -18.74 9.64 11.09
C ARG A 32 -19.76 9.88 12.20
N SER A 33 -20.87 9.13 12.17
CA SER A 33 -21.84 9.22 13.26
C SER A 33 -21.26 8.60 14.55
N ILE A 34 -21.67 9.12 15.71
CA ILE A 34 -21.31 8.55 17.01
C ILE A 34 -21.70 7.07 17.12
N VAL A 35 -22.81 6.67 16.50
CA VAL A 35 -23.27 5.26 16.45
C VAL A 35 -22.27 4.40 15.68
N THR A 36 -21.66 4.94 14.62
CA THR A 36 -20.61 4.24 13.86
C THR A 36 -19.38 4.01 14.72
N ILE A 37 -18.92 5.02 15.46
CA ILE A 37 -17.79 4.90 16.40
C ILE A 37 -18.10 3.89 17.51
N GLN A 38 -19.29 3.97 18.11
CA GLN A 38 -19.73 3.02 19.14
C GLN A 38 -19.74 1.57 18.63
N LYS A 39 -20.22 1.32 17.41
CA LYS A 39 -20.21 0.00 16.79
C LYS A 39 -18.78 -0.50 16.54
N ALA A 40 -17.88 0.38 16.10
CA ALA A 40 -16.46 0.05 15.92
C ALA A 40 -15.80 -0.32 17.24
N GLU A 41 -15.98 0.46 18.30
CA GLU A 41 -15.45 0.19 19.64
C GLU A 41 -16.06 -1.05 20.34
N GLN A 42 -17.22 -1.51 19.87
CA GLN A 42 -17.90 -2.71 20.35
C GLN A 42 -17.66 -3.95 19.47
N ASP A 43 -16.75 -3.88 18.50
CA ASP A 43 -16.47 -4.94 17.54
C ASP A 43 -17.71 -5.43 16.75
N LYS A 44 -18.72 -4.55 16.56
CA LYS A 44 -19.97 -4.90 15.89
C LYS A 44 -19.92 -4.67 14.38
N ALA A 45 -19.30 -3.57 13.93
CA ALA A 45 -19.16 -3.23 12.52
C ALA A 45 -18.01 -2.24 12.33
N LEU A 46 -17.09 -2.55 11.41
CA LEU A 46 -15.98 -1.69 11.01
C LEU A 46 -15.78 -1.85 9.51
N SER A 47 -16.08 -0.80 8.72
CA SER A 47 -15.75 -0.79 7.30
C SER A 47 -14.34 -0.26 7.08
N LEU A 48 -13.70 -0.60 5.95
CA LEU A 48 -12.37 -0.10 5.63
C LEU A 48 -12.29 1.44 5.60
N PRO A 49 -13.25 2.17 4.99
CA PRO A 49 -13.26 3.63 5.07
C PRO A 49 -13.38 4.19 6.49
N THR A 50 -14.14 3.52 7.36
CA THR A 50 -14.26 3.91 8.78
C THR A 50 -12.97 3.61 9.55
N LEU A 51 -12.34 2.47 9.32
CA LEU A 51 -11.05 2.12 9.91
C LEU A 51 -9.98 3.15 9.55
N LEU A 52 -9.87 3.51 8.27
CA LEU A 52 -8.90 4.51 7.80
C LEU A 52 -9.17 5.89 8.42
N ALA A 53 -10.43 6.31 8.52
CA ALA A 53 -10.79 7.57 9.16
C ALA A 53 -10.44 7.59 10.66
N ILE A 54 -10.70 6.50 11.38
CA ILE A 54 -10.34 6.37 12.80
C ILE A 54 -8.80 6.37 12.95
N ALA A 55 -8.09 5.65 12.11
CA ALA A 55 -6.62 5.60 12.13
C ALA A 55 -6.01 7.00 11.94
N ALA A 56 -6.53 7.76 10.96
CA ALA A 56 -6.11 9.14 10.74
C ALA A 56 -6.37 10.03 11.95
N ALA A 57 -7.60 9.99 12.48
CA ALA A 57 -7.99 10.82 13.63
C ALA A 57 -7.16 10.50 14.89
N LEU A 58 -6.73 9.25 15.05
CA LEU A 58 -5.88 8.80 16.17
C LEU A 58 -4.38 8.89 15.88
N GLY A 59 -3.97 9.34 14.70
CA GLY A 59 -2.56 9.48 14.32
C GLY A 59 -1.79 8.15 14.26
N VAL A 60 -2.45 7.05 13.92
CA VAL A 60 -1.84 5.72 13.85
C VAL A 60 -2.06 5.06 12.48
N ASP A 61 -1.22 4.09 12.13
CA ASP A 61 -1.48 3.24 10.96
C ASP A 61 -2.65 2.28 11.26
N ALA A 62 -3.48 2.01 10.24
CA ALA A 62 -4.62 1.11 10.38
C ALA A 62 -4.22 -0.32 10.81
N SER A 63 -3.00 -0.76 10.47
CA SER A 63 -2.44 -2.04 10.91
C SER A 63 -2.21 -2.11 12.43
N VAL A 64 -1.98 -0.97 13.09
CA VAL A 64 -1.89 -0.89 14.57
C VAL A 64 -3.27 -1.15 15.18
N ILE A 65 -4.33 -0.56 14.65
CA ILE A 65 -5.71 -0.80 15.10
C ILE A 65 -6.09 -2.26 14.90
N LEU A 66 -5.70 -2.87 13.78
CA LEU A 66 -5.97 -4.29 13.47
C LEU A 66 -5.08 -5.27 14.25
N GLY A 67 -4.11 -4.78 15.00
CA GLY A 67 -3.18 -5.63 15.76
C GLY A 67 -2.14 -6.37 14.91
N GLN A 68 -2.03 -6.03 13.63
CA GLN A 68 -1.02 -6.58 12.72
C GLN A 68 0.37 -5.96 12.96
N GLN A 69 0.41 -4.73 13.44
CA GLN A 69 1.61 -4.06 13.90
C GLN A 69 1.38 -3.61 15.34
N ALA A 70 2.24 -4.02 16.23
CA ALA A 70 2.32 -3.37 17.53
C ALA A 70 3.03 -2.01 17.37
N PRO A 71 2.77 -1.03 18.28
CA PRO A 71 3.50 0.24 18.26
C PRO A 71 5.00 -0.04 18.18
N ARG A 72 5.75 0.65 17.33
CA ARG A 72 7.18 0.54 16.93
C ARG A 72 8.12 -0.43 17.68
N LYS A 73 7.79 -0.90 18.89
CA LYS A 73 8.59 -1.81 19.71
C LYS A 73 8.48 -3.30 19.32
N ALA A 74 7.55 -3.68 18.47
CA ALA A 74 7.25 -5.09 18.16
C ALA A 74 7.48 -5.51 16.71
N LEU A 75 8.19 -4.71 15.92
CA LEU A 75 8.66 -5.15 14.60
C LEU A 75 9.63 -6.33 14.76
N GLU A 76 9.60 -7.29 13.84
CA GLU A 76 10.59 -8.36 13.79
C GLU A 76 12.01 -7.79 13.65
N HIS A 77 13.01 -8.55 14.09
CA HIS A 77 14.40 -8.08 14.06
C HIS A 77 14.85 -7.71 12.64
N SER A 78 14.50 -8.54 11.65
CA SER A 78 14.79 -8.30 10.23
C SER A 78 14.20 -6.99 9.72
N ASP A 79 12.95 -6.71 10.03
CA ASP A 79 12.26 -5.47 9.63
C ASP A 79 12.96 -4.24 10.24
N ARG A 80 13.32 -4.32 11.53
CA ARG A 80 14.04 -3.23 12.22
C ARG A 80 15.40 -2.96 11.61
N MET A 81 16.14 -4.01 11.22
CA MET A 81 17.45 -3.85 10.59
C MET A 81 17.32 -3.18 9.23
N VAL A 82 16.39 -3.63 8.38
CA VAL A 82 16.15 -3.02 7.07
C VAL A 82 15.74 -1.55 7.20
N ILE A 83 14.81 -1.21 8.10
CA ILE A 83 14.41 0.19 8.34
C ILE A 83 15.60 1.02 8.82
N ARG A 84 16.44 0.48 9.71
CA ARG A 84 17.62 1.17 10.22
C ARG A 84 18.64 1.45 9.11
N ASP A 85 18.91 0.46 8.27
CA ASP A 85 19.89 0.59 7.19
C ASP A 85 19.38 1.53 6.10
N LEU A 86 18.10 1.45 5.74
CA LEU A 86 17.46 2.40 4.85
C LEU A 86 17.47 3.82 5.43
N SER A 87 17.15 3.98 6.73
CA SER A 87 17.16 5.28 7.38
C SER A 87 18.55 5.92 7.34
N ARG A 88 19.59 5.15 7.65
CA ARG A 88 20.97 5.62 7.56
C ARG A 88 21.28 6.04 6.12
N ALA A 89 21.07 5.17 5.14
CA ALA A 89 21.39 5.44 3.75
C ALA A 89 20.65 6.69 3.23
N VAL A 90 19.35 6.84 3.53
CA VAL A 90 18.55 8.01 3.12
C VAL A 90 19.10 9.31 3.71
N HIS A 91 19.37 9.33 5.02
CA HIS A 91 19.80 10.56 5.69
C HIS A 91 21.25 10.91 5.39
N ASP A 92 22.17 9.91 5.37
CA ASP A 92 23.58 10.16 5.09
C ASP A 92 23.78 10.64 3.65
N THR A 93 23.15 9.98 2.65
CA THR A 93 23.29 10.40 1.25
C THR A 93 22.65 11.77 1.00
N ALA A 94 21.52 12.09 1.65
CA ALA A 94 20.88 13.39 1.55
C ALA A 94 21.76 14.51 2.17
N ALA A 95 22.55 14.19 3.21
CA ALA A 95 23.50 15.09 3.82
C ALA A 95 24.86 15.16 3.08
N GLY A 96 25.03 14.38 2.00
CA GLY A 96 26.32 14.27 1.29
C GLY A 96 27.38 13.50 2.06
N ILE A 97 26.97 12.70 3.05
CA ILE A 97 27.87 11.86 3.86
C ILE A 97 27.98 10.50 3.18
N LEU A 98 29.16 10.19 2.65
CA LEU A 98 29.44 8.91 2.01
C LEU A 98 30.60 8.22 2.74
N PRO A 99 30.56 6.86 2.88
CA PRO A 99 31.72 6.12 3.40
C PRO A 99 32.95 6.36 2.52
N ALA A 100 34.14 6.49 3.15
CA ALA A 100 35.39 6.81 2.46
C ALA A 100 35.78 5.79 1.37
N ASP A 101 35.37 4.54 1.55
CA ASP A 101 35.72 3.42 0.67
C ASP A 101 34.61 3.15 -0.38
N THR A 102 33.66 4.08 -0.57
CA THR A 102 32.57 3.89 -1.54
C THR A 102 33.12 4.10 -2.95
N GLU A 103 33.28 3.01 -3.69
CA GLU A 103 33.59 3.09 -5.12
C GLU A 103 32.32 3.45 -5.91
N PRO A 104 32.39 4.44 -6.83
CA PRO A 104 31.28 4.81 -7.67
C PRO A 104 30.99 3.74 -8.70
N MET A 105 29.80 3.21 -8.68
CA MET A 105 29.34 2.20 -9.62
C MET A 105 29.07 2.81 -11.00
N PRO A 106 29.38 2.14 -12.12
CA PRO A 106 29.02 2.59 -13.47
C PRO A 106 27.50 2.79 -13.61
N LEU A 107 27.08 3.76 -14.42
CA LEU A 107 25.67 4.11 -14.58
C LEU A 107 24.82 2.92 -15.09
N GLY A 108 25.37 2.08 -15.98
CA GLY A 108 24.69 0.87 -16.46
C GLY A 108 24.41 -0.13 -15.36
N GLU A 109 25.36 -0.37 -14.47
CA GLU A 109 25.19 -1.28 -13.32
C GLU A 109 24.18 -0.72 -12.29
N LEU A 110 24.14 0.60 -12.11
CA LEU A 110 23.13 1.26 -11.29
C LEU A 110 21.73 1.09 -11.88
N GLN A 111 21.56 1.15 -13.20
CA GLN A 111 20.29 0.89 -13.88
C GLN A 111 19.86 -0.57 -13.72
N GLU A 112 20.76 -1.53 -13.91
CA GLU A 112 20.50 -2.96 -13.65
C GLU A 112 20.09 -3.20 -12.18
N THR A 113 20.75 -2.51 -11.25
CA THR A 113 20.39 -2.59 -9.82
C THR A 113 19.02 -2.00 -9.55
N THR A 114 18.64 -0.92 -10.23
CA THR A 114 17.28 -0.36 -10.18
C THR A 114 16.25 -1.40 -10.61
N ASP A 115 16.47 -2.07 -11.73
CA ASP A 115 15.58 -3.11 -12.25
C ASP A 115 15.50 -4.31 -11.31
N LYS A 116 16.63 -4.72 -10.72
CA LYS A 116 16.65 -5.77 -9.69
C LYS A 116 15.82 -5.39 -8.47
N CYS A 117 15.94 -4.16 -7.98
CA CYS A 117 15.16 -3.67 -6.85
C CYS A 117 13.65 -3.66 -7.15
N TRP A 118 13.26 -3.20 -8.34
CA TRP A 118 11.86 -3.25 -8.78
C TRP A 118 11.35 -4.68 -8.92
N ASN A 119 12.15 -5.61 -9.44
CA ASN A 119 11.76 -7.02 -9.53
C ASN A 119 11.52 -7.63 -8.14
N LEU A 120 12.37 -7.38 -7.15
CA LEU A 120 12.15 -7.81 -5.77
C LEU A 120 10.87 -7.20 -5.18
N TYR A 121 10.66 -5.91 -5.41
CA TYR A 121 9.45 -5.21 -4.97
C TYR A 121 8.17 -5.83 -5.59
N TRP A 122 8.17 -6.10 -6.88
CA TRP A 122 7.03 -6.72 -7.57
C TRP A 122 6.80 -8.19 -7.20
N GLN A 123 7.82 -8.88 -6.70
CA GLN A 123 7.69 -10.21 -6.11
C GLN A 123 7.15 -10.17 -4.66
N GLY A 124 7.02 -8.98 -4.07
CA GLY A 124 6.60 -8.83 -2.67
C GLY A 124 7.70 -9.13 -1.64
N ARG A 125 8.97 -9.24 -2.08
CA ARG A 125 10.16 -9.53 -1.26
C ARG A 125 10.74 -8.25 -0.68
N TYR A 126 9.98 -7.60 0.20
CA TYR A 126 10.29 -6.21 0.64
C TYR A 126 11.52 -6.11 1.53
N ILE A 127 11.79 -7.13 2.35
CA ILE A 127 13.01 -7.17 3.18
C ILE A 127 14.25 -7.24 2.29
N GLU A 128 14.23 -8.10 1.29
CA GLU A 128 15.33 -8.24 0.35
C GLU A 128 15.48 -6.99 -0.53
N ALA A 129 14.37 -6.42 -0.99
CA ALA A 129 14.40 -5.16 -1.71
C ALA A 129 15.07 -4.06 -0.86
N GLY A 130 14.68 -3.91 0.39
CA GLY A 130 15.26 -2.92 1.30
C GLY A 130 16.75 -3.15 1.58
N ALA A 131 17.16 -4.42 1.72
CA ALA A 131 18.56 -4.77 1.91
C ALA A 131 19.46 -4.43 0.69
N VAL A 132 18.89 -4.47 -0.54
CA VAL A 132 19.59 -4.04 -1.75
C VAL A 132 19.52 -2.52 -1.94
N VAL A 133 18.39 -1.89 -1.61
CA VAL A 133 18.18 -0.45 -1.82
C VAL A 133 19.12 0.41 -0.96
N ALA A 134 19.44 0.01 0.26
CA ALA A 134 20.31 0.81 1.13
C ALA A 134 21.75 0.98 0.55
N PRO A 135 22.52 -0.06 0.18
CA PRO A 135 23.82 0.12 -0.47
C PRO A 135 23.70 0.71 -1.88
N PHE A 136 22.62 0.41 -2.62
CA PHE A 136 22.37 1.00 -3.93
C PHE A 136 22.23 2.52 -3.85
N LEU A 137 21.50 3.04 -2.84
CA LEU A 137 21.35 4.47 -2.62
C LEU A 137 22.72 5.15 -2.40
N THR A 138 23.59 4.53 -1.61
CA THR A 138 24.95 5.02 -1.36
C THR A 138 25.78 5.03 -2.63
N ALA A 139 25.74 3.97 -3.43
CA ALA A 139 26.48 3.87 -4.70
C ALA A 139 25.97 4.91 -5.74
N ALA A 140 24.66 5.12 -5.82
CA ALA A 140 24.07 6.13 -6.71
C ALA A 140 24.46 7.56 -6.30
N ALA A 141 24.53 7.84 -5.00
CA ALA A 141 25.00 9.14 -4.49
C ALA A 141 26.50 9.35 -4.75
N ALA A 142 27.32 8.31 -4.57
CA ALA A 142 28.75 8.38 -4.89
C ALA A 142 28.98 8.65 -6.39
N ARG A 143 28.22 7.98 -7.26
CA ARG A 143 28.29 8.22 -8.71
C ARG A 143 27.94 9.66 -9.06
N LEU A 144 26.90 10.24 -8.45
CA LEU A 144 26.53 11.64 -8.67
C LEU A 144 27.68 12.59 -8.28
N HIS A 145 28.38 12.30 -7.20
CA HIS A 145 29.45 13.15 -6.68
C HIS A 145 30.65 13.26 -7.65
N GLU A 146 30.90 12.23 -8.43
CA GLU A 146 31.98 12.20 -9.42
C GLU A 146 31.62 12.86 -10.76
N GLN A 147 30.33 13.07 -11.05
CA GLN A 147 29.92 13.63 -12.32
C GLN A 147 30.12 15.14 -12.37
N PRO A 148 30.69 15.67 -13.47
CA PRO A 148 30.67 17.11 -13.73
C PRO A 148 29.24 17.65 -13.69
N ALA A 149 29.08 18.90 -13.23
CA ALA A 149 27.76 19.51 -13.03
C ALA A 149 26.84 19.44 -14.27
N GLY A 150 27.40 19.53 -15.48
CA GLY A 150 26.63 19.44 -16.74
C GLY A 150 26.21 18.00 -17.15
N GLU A 151 26.75 16.96 -16.49
CA GLU A 151 26.53 15.56 -16.83
C GLU A 151 25.77 14.79 -15.73
N GLN A 152 25.27 15.50 -14.73
CA GLN A 152 24.64 14.89 -13.54
C GLN A 152 23.23 14.34 -13.78
N ALA A 153 22.53 14.76 -14.84
CA ALA A 153 21.11 14.41 -15.02
C ALA A 153 20.82 12.89 -15.03
N PRO A 154 21.59 12.02 -15.70
CA PRO A 154 21.35 10.58 -15.62
C PRO A 154 21.57 9.99 -14.23
N ALA A 155 22.63 10.42 -13.52
CA ALA A 155 22.91 9.98 -12.16
C ALA A 155 21.85 10.45 -11.16
N LEU A 156 21.36 11.69 -11.31
CA LEU A 156 20.22 12.22 -10.55
C LEU A 156 18.94 11.43 -10.79
N GLY A 157 18.68 11.01 -12.03
CA GLY A 157 17.56 10.15 -12.36
C GLY A 157 17.61 8.81 -11.61
N VAL A 158 18.75 8.13 -11.62
CA VAL A 158 18.96 6.87 -10.87
C VAL A 158 18.85 7.09 -9.36
N LEU A 159 19.43 8.18 -8.84
CA LEU A 159 19.33 8.53 -7.43
C LEU A 159 17.87 8.79 -7.01
N SER A 160 17.09 9.46 -7.87
CA SER A 160 15.64 9.64 -7.66
C SER A 160 14.91 8.31 -7.56
N ASP A 161 15.20 7.35 -8.45
CA ASP A 161 14.59 6.02 -8.42
C ASP A 161 14.99 5.23 -7.17
N ALA A 162 16.24 5.36 -6.72
CA ALA A 162 16.74 4.73 -5.49
C ALA A 162 16.01 5.29 -4.24
N TYR A 163 15.88 6.60 -4.12
CA TYR A 163 15.10 7.22 -3.04
C TYR A 163 13.61 6.85 -3.11
N ARG A 164 13.01 6.79 -4.30
CA ARG A 164 11.61 6.36 -4.48
C ARG A 164 11.39 4.94 -4.01
N LEU A 165 12.29 4.01 -4.36
CA LEU A 165 12.27 2.63 -3.87
C LEU A 165 12.41 2.56 -2.34
N ALA A 166 13.35 3.30 -1.76
CA ALA A 166 13.50 3.40 -0.31
C ALA A 166 12.21 3.90 0.37
N GLY A 167 11.59 4.93 -0.20
CA GLY A 167 10.31 5.46 0.27
C GLY A 167 9.17 4.43 0.18
N TYR A 168 9.11 3.64 -0.88
CA TYR A 168 8.09 2.61 -1.07
C TYR A 168 8.25 1.46 -0.06
N VAL A 169 9.47 0.97 0.14
CA VAL A 169 9.75 -0.07 1.14
C VAL A 169 9.43 0.46 2.54
N ALA A 170 9.91 1.66 2.90
CA ALA A 170 9.63 2.28 4.19
C ALA A 170 8.13 2.47 4.44
N ASN A 171 7.36 2.89 3.40
CA ASN A 171 5.91 3.06 3.48
C ASN A 171 5.18 1.74 3.75
N LEU A 172 5.60 0.64 3.10
CA LEU A 172 5.04 -0.70 3.35
C LEU A 172 5.36 -1.20 4.75
N MET A 173 6.57 -0.97 5.22
CA MET A 173 7.02 -1.39 6.55
C MET A 173 6.51 -0.46 7.68
N GLY A 174 5.67 0.53 7.38
CA GLY A 174 5.07 1.43 8.38
C GLY A 174 6.01 2.52 8.91
N ALA A 175 7.22 2.66 8.35
CA ALA A 175 8.17 3.73 8.69
C ALA A 175 7.81 5.02 7.95
N ARG A 176 6.71 5.68 8.36
CA ARG A 176 6.07 6.76 7.62
C ARG A 176 6.97 7.99 7.45
N ASP A 177 7.63 8.42 8.52
CA ASP A 177 8.52 9.58 8.48
C ASP A 177 9.69 9.36 7.51
N LEU A 178 10.26 8.14 7.52
CA LEU A 178 11.30 7.75 6.56
C LEU A 178 10.77 7.74 5.11
N ALA A 179 9.53 7.27 4.90
CA ALA A 179 8.91 7.28 3.58
C ALA A 179 8.74 8.73 3.06
N TYR A 180 8.27 9.66 3.91
CA TYR A 180 8.18 11.08 3.56
C TYR A 180 9.54 11.68 3.22
N ALA A 181 10.57 11.41 4.03
CA ALA A 181 11.92 11.91 3.78
C ALA A 181 12.48 11.38 2.45
N ALA A 182 12.44 10.06 2.24
CA ALA A 182 12.95 9.44 1.03
C ALA A 182 12.23 9.94 -0.24
N ILE A 183 10.90 10.03 -0.22
CA ILE A 183 10.12 10.58 -1.34
C ILE A 183 10.42 12.09 -1.55
N GLY A 184 10.71 12.84 -0.48
CA GLY A 184 11.16 14.24 -0.59
C GLY A 184 12.47 14.36 -1.34
N HIS A 185 13.46 13.52 -1.00
CA HIS A 185 14.76 13.51 -1.68
C HIS A 185 14.65 12.98 -3.12
N ALA A 186 13.78 12.00 -3.39
CA ALA A 186 13.48 11.55 -4.75
C ALA A 186 12.95 12.70 -5.62
N GLN A 187 12.05 13.52 -5.07
CA GLN A 187 11.49 14.69 -5.75
C GLN A 187 12.60 15.69 -6.11
N THR A 188 13.43 16.07 -5.13
CA THR A 188 14.53 16.99 -5.37
C THR A 188 15.51 16.50 -6.44
N ALA A 189 15.81 15.19 -6.44
CA ALA A 189 16.70 14.60 -7.44
C ALA A 189 16.06 14.61 -8.85
N ALA A 190 14.76 14.29 -8.98
CA ALA A 190 14.03 14.31 -10.23
C ALA A 190 13.93 15.73 -10.82
N GLU A 191 13.67 16.74 -9.98
CA GLU A 191 13.61 18.14 -10.38
C GLU A 191 14.98 18.65 -10.85
N ARG A 192 16.06 18.31 -10.13
CA ARG A 192 17.42 18.65 -10.55
C ARG A 192 17.83 17.93 -11.86
N ALA A 193 17.32 16.74 -12.12
CA ALA A 193 17.51 16.04 -13.39
C ALA A 193 16.70 16.66 -14.55
N ALA A 194 15.79 17.61 -14.26
CA ALA A 194 14.81 18.15 -15.21
C ALA A 194 13.95 17.05 -15.89
N ASP A 195 13.66 15.95 -15.18
CA ASP A 195 12.91 14.79 -15.67
C ASP A 195 11.45 14.88 -15.21
N SER A 196 10.59 15.44 -16.06
CA SER A 196 9.17 15.64 -15.76
C SER A 196 8.42 14.31 -15.50
N MET A 197 8.80 13.23 -16.19
CA MET A 197 8.20 11.91 -15.97
C MET A 197 8.53 11.41 -14.55
N ARG A 198 9.81 11.47 -14.13
CA ARG A 198 10.19 11.08 -12.77
C ARG A 198 9.54 11.96 -11.70
N VAL A 199 9.43 13.27 -11.94
CA VAL A 199 8.70 14.20 -11.05
C VAL A 199 7.27 13.71 -10.83
N ALA A 200 6.55 13.34 -11.88
CA ALA A 200 5.19 12.81 -11.77
C ALA A 200 5.13 11.45 -11.06
N LEU A 201 6.04 10.52 -11.39
CA LEU A 201 6.13 9.22 -10.73
C LEU A 201 6.39 9.34 -9.23
N VAL A 202 7.27 10.26 -8.82
CA VAL A 202 7.53 10.56 -7.41
C VAL A 202 6.32 11.22 -6.75
N GLY A 203 5.62 12.12 -7.47
CA GLY A 203 4.36 12.74 -7.02
C GLY A 203 3.28 11.69 -6.72
N SER A 204 3.09 10.72 -7.62
CA SER A 204 2.20 9.58 -7.41
C SER A 204 2.64 8.73 -6.20
N GLY A 205 3.95 8.51 -6.04
CA GLY A 205 4.51 7.83 -4.87
C GLY A 205 4.21 8.58 -3.56
N ARG A 206 4.31 9.92 -3.55
CA ARG A 206 3.93 10.75 -2.40
C ARG A 206 2.43 10.64 -2.11
N ALA A 207 1.59 10.66 -3.15
CA ALA A 207 0.15 10.45 -2.99
C ALA A 207 -0.15 9.08 -2.35
N TRP A 208 0.62 8.04 -2.68
CA TRP A 208 0.48 6.74 -2.03
C TRP A 208 0.90 6.76 -0.54
N VAL A 209 1.95 7.50 -0.17
CA VAL A 209 2.29 7.72 1.25
C VAL A 209 1.14 8.41 1.97
N TYR A 210 0.56 9.47 1.38
CA TYR A 210 -0.60 10.18 1.95
C TYR A 210 -1.83 9.27 2.07
N LEU A 211 -2.11 8.43 1.07
CA LEU A 211 -3.21 7.46 1.14
C LEU A 211 -3.07 6.53 2.35
N ARG A 212 -1.86 6.00 2.60
CA ARG A 212 -1.59 5.13 3.75
C ARG A 212 -1.56 5.87 5.09
N ASP A 213 -1.32 7.16 5.05
CA ASP A 213 -1.40 8.07 6.20
C ASP A 213 -2.80 8.64 6.40
N ALA A 214 -3.78 8.12 5.66
CA ALA A 214 -5.20 8.52 5.63
C ALA A 214 -5.44 10.01 5.29
N ARG A 215 -4.46 10.69 4.69
CA ARG A 215 -4.55 12.05 4.15
C ARG A 215 -5.18 12.01 2.75
N LEU A 216 -6.44 11.59 2.68
CA LEU A 216 -7.11 11.28 1.43
C LEU A 216 -7.29 12.49 0.49
N PRO A 217 -7.70 13.69 0.96
CA PRO A 217 -7.82 14.86 0.10
C PRO A 217 -6.50 15.24 -0.57
N GLU A 218 -5.40 15.26 0.19
CA GLU A 218 -4.07 15.59 -0.33
C GLU A 218 -3.55 14.49 -1.26
N ALA A 219 -3.85 13.22 -0.94
CA ALA A 219 -3.52 12.09 -1.81
C ALA A 219 -4.21 12.22 -3.17
N LEU A 220 -5.51 12.60 -3.19
CA LEU A 220 -6.25 12.79 -4.43
C LEU A 220 -5.70 13.95 -5.25
N THR A 221 -5.49 15.12 -4.62
CA THR A 221 -4.93 16.30 -5.28
C THR A 221 -3.59 16.00 -5.95
N LEU A 222 -2.70 15.24 -5.28
CA LEU A 222 -1.41 14.86 -5.86
C LEU A 222 -1.54 13.81 -6.95
N ALA A 223 -2.45 12.83 -6.81
CA ALA A 223 -2.68 11.83 -7.83
C ALA A 223 -3.22 12.46 -9.12
N GLU A 224 -4.20 13.37 -9.00
CA GLU A 224 -4.76 14.14 -10.11
C GLU A 224 -3.70 15.00 -10.79
N LYS A 225 -2.93 15.75 -10.00
CA LYS A 225 -1.84 16.56 -10.53
C LYS A 225 -0.82 15.72 -11.28
N SER A 226 -0.36 14.62 -10.69
CA SER A 226 0.64 13.74 -11.31
C SER A 226 0.12 13.11 -12.60
N ALA A 227 -1.16 12.76 -12.69
CA ALA A 227 -1.77 12.27 -13.92
C ALA A 227 -1.83 13.36 -14.98
N THR A 228 -2.27 14.57 -14.62
CA THR A 228 -2.37 15.72 -15.53
C THR A 228 -1.02 16.14 -16.10
N ASP A 229 0.03 16.16 -15.24
CA ASP A 229 1.37 16.58 -15.64
C ASP A 229 2.00 15.68 -16.74
N ILE A 230 1.56 14.42 -16.83
CA ILE A 230 2.06 13.44 -17.83
C ILE A 230 0.98 12.97 -18.79
N GLU A 231 -0.14 13.67 -18.88
CA GLU A 231 -1.21 13.29 -19.81
C GLU A 231 -0.67 13.29 -21.25
N PRO A 232 -0.65 12.11 -21.93
CA PRO A 232 -0.04 12.00 -23.22
C PRO A 232 -0.98 12.45 -24.34
N ARG A 233 -0.41 12.81 -25.47
CA ARG A 233 -1.20 12.91 -26.70
C ARG A 233 -1.52 11.51 -27.22
N PHE A 234 -2.70 10.98 -26.89
CA PHE A 234 -3.10 9.59 -27.17
C PHE A 234 -2.84 9.13 -28.61
N SER A 235 -2.90 10.04 -29.59
CA SER A 235 -2.62 9.71 -31.00
C SER A 235 -1.15 9.36 -31.28
N ARG A 236 -0.22 9.75 -30.41
CA ARG A 236 1.23 9.59 -30.57
C ARG A 236 1.91 8.96 -29.36
N ALA A 237 1.12 8.63 -28.33
CA ALA A 237 1.63 8.13 -27.06
C ALA A 237 2.38 6.81 -27.23
N THR A 238 3.54 6.70 -26.59
CA THR A 238 4.29 5.46 -26.49
C THR A 238 3.64 4.52 -25.48
N PRO A 239 3.92 3.22 -25.52
CA PRO A 239 3.45 2.28 -24.50
C PRO A 239 3.89 2.68 -23.08
N GLU A 240 5.08 3.23 -22.91
CA GLU A 240 5.64 3.68 -21.63
C GLU A 240 4.87 4.88 -21.07
N GLU A 241 4.57 5.88 -21.92
CA GLU A 241 3.75 7.04 -21.54
C GLU A 241 2.34 6.62 -21.13
N LEU A 242 1.70 5.74 -21.92
CA LEU A 242 0.37 5.19 -21.60
C LEU A 242 0.39 4.39 -20.30
N THR A 243 1.47 3.63 -20.03
CA THR A 243 1.64 2.86 -18.79
C THR A 243 1.71 3.78 -17.58
N ALA A 244 2.54 4.82 -17.63
CA ALA A 244 2.66 5.79 -16.55
C ALA A 244 1.33 6.53 -16.32
N TYR A 245 0.74 7.09 -17.37
CA TYR A 245 -0.53 7.81 -17.28
C TYR A 245 -1.67 6.93 -16.75
N GLY A 246 -1.87 5.75 -17.35
CA GLY A 246 -2.91 4.82 -16.93
C GLY A 246 -2.77 4.39 -15.47
N SER A 247 -1.54 4.16 -15.01
CA SER A 247 -1.24 3.85 -13.61
C SER A 247 -1.63 5.01 -12.68
N HIS A 248 -1.36 6.27 -13.05
CA HIS A 248 -1.69 7.45 -12.24
C HIS A 248 -3.19 7.69 -12.16
N VAL A 249 -3.89 7.64 -13.29
CA VAL A 249 -5.36 7.77 -13.35
C VAL A 249 -6.02 6.65 -12.54
N ASN A 250 -5.53 5.42 -12.71
CA ASN A 250 -6.04 4.29 -11.93
C ASN A 250 -5.82 4.48 -10.43
N PHE A 251 -4.69 5.06 -10.03
CA PHE A 251 -4.42 5.37 -8.63
C PHE A 251 -5.35 6.50 -8.10
N ALA A 252 -5.65 7.52 -8.90
CA ALA A 252 -6.64 8.53 -8.55
C ALA A 252 -8.03 7.91 -8.29
N ALA A 253 -8.44 6.92 -9.12
CA ALA A 253 -9.67 6.15 -8.90
C ALA A 253 -9.64 5.40 -7.55
N VAL A 254 -8.50 4.80 -7.19
CA VAL A 254 -8.33 4.14 -5.88
C VAL A 254 -8.52 5.15 -4.75
N VAL A 255 -7.89 6.32 -4.80
CA VAL A 255 -8.01 7.34 -3.74
C VAL A 255 -9.45 7.85 -3.64
N ALA A 256 -10.09 8.22 -4.76
CA ALA A 256 -11.48 8.66 -4.81
C ALA A 256 -12.42 7.61 -4.20
N SER A 257 -12.20 6.32 -4.48
CA SER A 257 -12.99 5.24 -3.89
C SER A 257 -12.84 5.15 -2.35
N ARG A 258 -11.66 5.45 -1.80
CA ARG A 258 -11.43 5.48 -0.35
C ARG A 258 -12.11 6.67 0.31
N MET A 259 -12.29 7.78 -0.41
CA MET A 259 -13.09 8.92 0.02
C MET A 259 -14.61 8.63 -0.05
N GLY A 260 -15.02 7.61 -0.78
CA GLY A 260 -16.42 7.29 -1.04
C GLY A 260 -17.02 8.10 -2.20
N ASP A 261 -16.17 8.81 -2.96
CA ASP A 261 -16.57 9.60 -4.13
C ASP A 261 -16.75 8.67 -5.34
N LYS A 262 -18.00 8.25 -5.54
CA LYS A 262 -18.40 7.30 -6.57
C LYS A 262 -18.24 7.85 -7.98
N ASP A 263 -18.55 9.14 -8.14
CA ASP A 263 -18.57 9.79 -9.45
C ASP A 263 -17.15 9.96 -9.97
N ARG A 264 -16.27 10.57 -9.18
CA ARG A 264 -14.86 10.68 -9.54
C ARG A 264 -14.18 9.33 -9.74
N ALA A 265 -14.44 8.35 -8.85
CA ALA A 265 -13.90 7.01 -9.01
C ALA A 265 -14.36 6.36 -10.31
N GLY A 266 -15.63 6.59 -10.73
CA GLY A 266 -16.19 6.11 -11.98
C GLY A 266 -15.53 6.75 -13.20
N ASP A 267 -15.32 8.06 -13.18
CA ASP A 267 -14.69 8.82 -14.26
C ASP A 267 -13.23 8.36 -14.47
N TYR A 268 -12.45 8.26 -13.38
CA TYR A 268 -11.07 7.77 -13.47
C TYR A 268 -10.99 6.30 -13.91
N LEU A 269 -11.93 5.44 -13.47
CA LEU A 269 -11.98 4.07 -13.96
C LEU A 269 -12.25 4.00 -15.46
N SER A 270 -13.13 4.84 -15.97
CA SER A 270 -13.41 4.91 -17.42
C SER A 270 -12.17 5.30 -18.20
N GLN A 271 -11.42 6.30 -17.73
CA GLN A 271 -10.15 6.71 -18.34
C GLN A 271 -9.08 5.61 -18.21
N SER A 272 -8.98 4.95 -17.07
CA SER A 272 -8.07 3.82 -16.83
C SER A 272 -8.35 2.68 -17.81
N HIS A 273 -9.62 2.27 -17.96
CA HIS A 273 -10.00 1.21 -18.91
C HIS A 273 -9.73 1.61 -20.36
N ALA A 274 -10.02 2.85 -20.75
CA ALA A 274 -9.73 3.35 -22.12
C ALA A 274 -8.22 3.32 -22.40
N THR A 275 -7.38 3.70 -21.42
CA THR A 275 -5.93 3.66 -21.54
C THR A 275 -5.42 2.21 -21.60
N GLY A 276 -5.95 1.30 -20.77
CA GLY A 276 -5.63 -0.13 -20.82
C GLY A 276 -6.03 -0.78 -22.14
N ALA A 277 -7.21 -0.46 -22.65
CA ALA A 277 -7.67 -0.94 -23.97
C ALA A 277 -6.76 -0.43 -25.11
N ARG A 278 -6.26 0.79 -25.01
CA ARG A 278 -5.31 1.35 -25.98
C ARG A 278 -3.96 0.63 -25.96
N LEU A 279 -3.48 0.21 -24.79
CA LEU A 279 -2.27 -0.61 -24.65
C LEU A 279 -2.47 -2.02 -25.20
N GLY A 280 -3.64 -2.63 -24.99
CA GLY A 280 -4.00 -3.96 -25.46
C GLY A 280 -3.25 -5.11 -24.75
N ARG A 281 -2.30 -4.83 -23.87
CA ARG A 281 -1.50 -5.78 -23.08
C ARG A 281 -0.95 -5.12 -21.84
N GLU A 282 -0.44 -5.91 -20.90
CA GLU A 282 0.30 -5.40 -19.75
C GLU A 282 1.70 -4.91 -20.19
N VAL A 283 2.06 -3.71 -19.74
CA VAL A 283 3.36 -3.10 -20.01
C VAL A 283 4.02 -2.67 -18.72
N ARG A 284 5.33 -2.98 -18.59
CA ARG A 284 6.16 -2.53 -17.48
C ARG A 284 7.01 -1.35 -17.92
N ALA A 285 6.89 -0.24 -17.23
CA ALA A 285 7.70 0.94 -17.48
C ALA A 285 7.87 1.76 -16.20
N HIS A 286 9.03 2.38 -16.03
CA HIS A 286 9.32 3.33 -14.94
C HIS A 286 8.98 2.81 -13.51
N GLY A 287 9.18 1.51 -13.26
CA GLY A 287 8.85 0.90 -11.98
C GLY A 287 7.34 0.72 -11.73
N THR A 288 6.52 0.75 -12.79
CA THR A 288 5.08 0.46 -12.72
C THR A 288 4.67 -0.61 -13.74
N LEU A 289 3.52 -1.23 -13.52
CA LEU A 289 2.85 -2.14 -14.44
C LEU A 289 1.45 -1.60 -14.70
N PHE A 290 1.05 -1.52 -15.96
CA PHE A 290 -0.30 -1.12 -16.32
C PHE A 290 -0.72 -1.71 -17.66
N GLY A 291 -2.02 -2.04 -17.75
CA GLY A 291 -2.67 -2.56 -18.93
C GLY A 291 -4.12 -2.93 -18.63
N PRO A 292 -4.80 -3.64 -19.54
CA PRO A 292 -6.22 -3.96 -19.38
C PRO A 292 -6.52 -4.86 -18.18
N VAL A 293 -5.63 -5.82 -17.85
CA VAL A 293 -5.80 -6.71 -16.69
C VAL A 293 -5.58 -5.95 -15.39
N THR A 294 -4.55 -5.08 -15.31
CA THR A 294 -4.31 -4.21 -14.16
C THR A 294 -5.50 -3.27 -13.93
N ALA A 295 -6.01 -2.61 -14.97
CA ALA A 295 -7.16 -1.71 -14.86
C ALA A 295 -8.40 -2.46 -14.30
N THR A 296 -8.67 -3.67 -14.79
CA THR A 296 -9.82 -4.46 -14.36
C THR A 296 -9.66 -5.02 -12.94
N THR A 297 -8.48 -5.54 -12.58
CA THR A 297 -8.24 -6.05 -11.21
C THR A 297 -8.30 -4.94 -10.17
N GLN A 298 -7.79 -3.75 -10.47
CA GLN A 298 -7.92 -2.59 -9.60
C GLN A 298 -9.38 -2.11 -9.49
N ALA A 299 -10.16 -2.20 -10.58
CA ALA A 299 -11.58 -1.89 -10.56
C ALA A 299 -12.34 -2.77 -9.55
N VAL A 300 -11.97 -4.05 -9.39
CA VAL A 300 -12.54 -4.92 -8.34
C VAL A 300 -12.34 -4.28 -6.96
N GLY A 301 -11.13 -3.90 -6.61
CA GLY A 301 -10.83 -3.26 -5.31
C GLY A 301 -11.57 -1.93 -5.11
N ILE A 302 -11.72 -1.14 -6.17
CA ILE A 302 -12.47 0.13 -6.16
C ILE A 302 -13.96 -0.14 -5.92
N LYS A 303 -14.56 -1.11 -6.61
CA LYS A 303 -15.97 -1.51 -6.42
C LYS A 303 -16.22 -2.04 -5.00
N VAL A 304 -15.31 -2.85 -4.47
CA VAL A 304 -15.35 -3.31 -3.06
C VAL A 304 -15.31 -2.12 -2.10
N ALA A 305 -14.40 -1.17 -2.30
CA ALA A 305 -14.30 0.01 -1.43
C ALA A 305 -15.57 0.87 -1.44
N LEU A 306 -16.24 0.95 -2.58
CA LEU A 306 -17.51 1.69 -2.75
C LEU A 306 -18.75 0.89 -2.30
N GLY A 307 -18.60 -0.34 -1.80
CA GLY A 307 -19.70 -1.20 -1.40
C GLY A 307 -20.52 -1.75 -2.57
N GLN A 308 -19.99 -1.73 -3.78
CA GLN A 308 -20.63 -2.20 -5.01
C GLN A 308 -20.30 -3.68 -5.25
N THR A 309 -20.61 -4.54 -4.26
CA THR A 309 -20.20 -5.97 -4.21
C THR A 309 -20.63 -6.76 -5.45
N GLY A 310 -21.86 -6.55 -5.95
CA GLY A 310 -22.33 -7.23 -7.17
C GLY A 310 -21.45 -6.93 -8.36
N GLN A 311 -21.14 -5.66 -8.63
CA GLN A 311 -20.25 -5.25 -9.73
C GLN A 311 -18.83 -5.78 -9.55
N ALA A 312 -18.32 -5.86 -8.32
CA ALA A 312 -17.03 -6.47 -8.04
C ALA A 312 -17.01 -7.96 -8.42
N LEU A 313 -18.07 -8.71 -8.07
CA LEU A 313 -18.20 -10.12 -8.41
C LEU A 313 -18.35 -10.33 -9.92
N ASP A 314 -19.08 -9.49 -10.63
CA ASP A 314 -19.21 -9.54 -12.09
C ASP A 314 -17.84 -9.36 -12.77
N LEU A 315 -17.03 -8.40 -12.30
CA LEU A 315 -15.65 -8.22 -12.79
C LEU A 315 -14.76 -9.42 -12.47
N ILE A 316 -14.88 -10.01 -11.29
CA ILE A 316 -14.13 -11.22 -10.91
C ILE A 316 -14.48 -12.39 -11.84
N HIS A 317 -15.76 -12.57 -12.17
CA HIS A 317 -16.20 -13.62 -13.08
C HIS A 317 -15.76 -13.39 -14.53
N SER A 318 -15.61 -12.14 -14.97
CA SER A 318 -15.16 -11.79 -16.32
C SER A 318 -13.65 -11.99 -16.51
N LEU A 319 -12.86 -11.94 -15.44
CA LEU A 319 -11.41 -12.11 -15.48
C LEU A 319 -11.02 -13.59 -15.46
N GLN A 320 -10.53 -14.09 -16.60
CA GLN A 320 -10.13 -15.50 -16.74
C GLN A 320 -8.63 -15.70 -16.52
N ASP A 321 -7.79 -14.73 -16.86
CA ASP A 321 -6.34 -14.83 -16.76
C ASP A 321 -5.73 -13.58 -16.12
N VAL A 322 -4.86 -13.79 -15.15
CA VAL A 322 -4.09 -12.78 -14.44
C VAL A 322 -2.58 -13.07 -14.46
N SER A 323 -2.13 -13.95 -15.37
CA SER A 323 -0.74 -14.41 -15.43
C SER A 323 0.24 -13.28 -15.80
N GLU A 324 -0.21 -12.28 -16.55
CA GLU A 324 0.60 -11.11 -16.91
C GLU A 324 0.89 -10.17 -15.73
N LEU A 325 0.12 -10.27 -14.64
CA LEU A 325 0.35 -9.47 -13.44
C LEU A 325 1.62 -9.89 -12.71
N THR A 326 2.24 -8.95 -12.01
CA THR A 326 3.30 -9.25 -11.04
C THR A 326 2.75 -10.05 -9.85
N GLU A 327 3.61 -10.74 -9.09
CA GLU A 327 3.19 -11.49 -7.91
C GLU A 327 2.50 -10.60 -6.88
N ALA A 328 3.06 -9.42 -6.60
CA ALA A 328 2.43 -8.44 -5.70
C ALA A 328 1.05 -7.97 -6.19
N ALA A 329 0.88 -7.76 -7.51
CA ALA A 329 -0.40 -7.37 -8.10
C ALA A 329 -1.44 -8.52 -8.03
N ARG A 330 -1.03 -9.77 -8.31
CA ARG A 330 -1.90 -10.95 -8.14
C ARG A 330 -2.36 -11.12 -6.70
N ASN A 331 -1.44 -10.96 -5.74
CA ASN A 331 -1.78 -11.07 -4.33
C ASN A 331 -2.71 -9.93 -3.89
N ARG A 332 -2.50 -8.72 -4.38
CA ARG A 332 -3.41 -7.60 -4.13
C ARG A 332 -4.81 -7.89 -4.66
N TYR A 333 -4.92 -8.35 -5.91
CA TYR A 333 -6.19 -8.75 -6.50
C TYR A 333 -6.85 -9.88 -5.70
N ALA A 334 -6.09 -10.89 -5.25
CA ALA A 334 -6.62 -11.97 -4.41
C ALA A 334 -7.22 -11.42 -3.09
N MET A 335 -6.62 -10.39 -2.48
CA MET A 335 -7.20 -9.74 -1.29
C MET A 335 -8.51 -9.05 -1.60
N ASP A 336 -8.56 -8.28 -2.71
CA ASP A 336 -9.79 -7.57 -3.12
C ASP A 336 -10.89 -8.58 -3.49
N LYS A 337 -10.55 -9.71 -4.15
CA LYS A 337 -11.44 -10.83 -4.43
C LYS A 337 -11.95 -11.48 -3.14
N ALA A 338 -11.07 -11.77 -2.19
CA ALA A 338 -11.45 -12.35 -0.89
C ALA A 338 -12.40 -11.42 -0.13
N MET A 339 -12.17 -10.11 -0.18
CA MET A 339 -13.06 -9.12 0.44
C MET A 339 -14.43 -9.07 -0.26
N ALA A 340 -14.49 -9.11 -1.60
CA ALA A 340 -15.75 -9.18 -2.35
C ALA A 340 -16.58 -10.41 -1.94
N HIS A 341 -15.94 -11.57 -1.82
CA HIS A 341 -16.59 -12.79 -1.33
C HIS A 341 -17.07 -12.63 0.12
N ALA A 342 -16.26 -12.01 1.00
CA ALA A 342 -16.68 -11.73 2.38
C ALA A 342 -17.88 -10.78 2.43
N ASP A 343 -17.93 -9.75 1.58
CA ASP A 343 -19.07 -8.83 1.47
C ASP A 343 -20.33 -9.52 0.99
N ALA A 344 -20.19 -10.52 0.11
CA ALA A 344 -21.27 -11.36 -0.38
C ALA A 344 -21.65 -12.52 0.57
N ARG A 345 -21.03 -12.61 1.76
CA ARG A 345 -21.18 -13.71 2.73
C ARG A 345 -20.76 -15.08 2.20
N GLN A 346 -19.93 -15.12 1.19
CA GLN A 346 -19.34 -16.34 0.63
C GLN A 346 -18.06 -16.68 1.42
N TRP A 347 -18.23 -17.03 2.71
CA TRP A 347 -17.16 -17.14 3.68
C TRP A 347 -16.06 -18.13 3.31
N ASP A 348 -16.44 -19.30 2.78
CA ASP A 348 -15.47 -20.31 2.38
C ASP A 348 -14.62 -19.87 1.20
N LEU A 349 -15.22 -19.28 0.16
CA LEU A 349 -14.50 -18.73 -0.98
C LEU A 349 -13.56 -17.58 -0.57
N SER A 350 -14.01 -16.74 0.35
CA SER A 350 -13.19 -15.67 0.92
C SER A 350 -11.96 -16.21 1.62
N LEU A 351 -12.12 -17.18 2.51
CA LEU A 351 -11.03 -17.78 3.27
C LEU A 351 -10.09 -18.62 2.42
N ASP A 352 -10.60 -19.36 1.42
CA ASP A 352 -9.78 -20.14 0.49
C ASP A 352 -8.88 -19.23 -0.33
N THR A 353 -9.45 -18.15 -0.91
CA THR A 353 -8.71 -17.16 -1.69
C THR A 353 -7.64 -16.48 -0.83
N LEU A 354 -7.99 -16.11 0.41
CA LEU A 354 -7.09 -15.46 1.34
C LEU A 354 -5.95 -16.41 1.76
N GLU A 355 -6.27 -17.64 2.17
CA GLU A 355 -5.28 -18.63 2.62
C GLU A 355 -4.27 -18.96 1.53
N GLU A 356 -4.72 -19.13 0.29
CA GLU A 356 -3.84 -19.38 -0.86
C GLU A 356 -2.85 -18.23 -1.09
N ALA A 357 -3.33 -17.00 -1.11
CA ALA A 357 -2.48 -15.83 -1.34
C ALA A 357 -1.46 -15.61 -0.21
N LEU A 358 -1.88 -15.78 1.05
CA LEU A 358 -1.01 -15.65 2.23
C LEU A 358 0.11 -16.72 2.26
N ARG A 359 -0.19 -17.95 1.83
CA ARG A 359 0.80 -19.02 1.76
C ARG A 359 1.80 -18.81 0.62
N ARG A 360 1.34 -18.24 -0.49
CA ARG A 360 2.19 -17.96 -1.65
C ARG A 360 3.22 -16.88 -1.36
N SER A 361 2.84 -15.84 -0.62
CA SER A 361 3.68 -14.67 -0.38
C SER A 361 3.57 -14.17 1.06
N PRO A 362 4.14 -14.89 2.04
CA PRO A 362 4.02 -14.55 3.46
C PRO A 362 4.65 -13.19 3.80
N ASP A 363 5.78 -12.84 3.21
CA ASP A 363 6.44 -11.54 3.43
C ASP A 363 5.59 -10.37 2.94
N TRP A 364 4.99 -10.50 1.75
CA TRP A 364 4.07 -9.51 1.23
C TRP A 364 2.86 -9.34 2.17
N ALA A 365 2.31 -10.44 2.65
CA ALA A 365 1.09 -10.49 3.45
C ALA A 365 1.22 -9.76 4.80
N ARG A 366 2.38 -9.86 5.46
CA ARG A 366 2.66 -9.21 6.77
C ARG A 366 2.50 -7.70 6.70
N HIS A 367 2.78 -7.09 5.56
CA HIS A 367 2.73 -5.65 5.37
C HIS A 367 1.41 -5.13 4.80
N GLN A 368 0.36 -6.00 4.73
CA GLN A 368 -0.96 -5.63 4.22
C GLN A 368 -1.99 -5.54 5.34
N THR A 369 -2.84 -4.53 5.25
CA THR A 369 -3.93 -4.29 6.22
C THR A 369 -5.16 -5.16 5.93
N LEU A 370 -5.45 -5.40 4.65
CA LEU A 370 -6.70 -6.01 4.20
C LEU A 370 -6.93 -7.45 4.71
N PRO A 371 -5.90 -8.32 4.83
CA PRO A 371 -6.09 -9.64 5.44
C PRO A 371 -6.73 -9.61 6.82
N GLY A 372 -6.29 -8.69 7.68
CA GLY A 372 -6.88 -8.52 9.03
C GLY A 372 -8.34 -8.09 8.98
N VAL A 373 -8.70 -7.16 8.09
CA VAL A 373 -10.09 -6.72 7.88
C VAL A 373 -10.97 -7.89 7.43
N ILE A 374 -10.48 -8.73 6.49
CA ILE A 374 -11.21 -9.90 5.99
C ILE A 374 -11.43 -10.90 7.13
N VAL A 375 -10.37 -11.25 7.88
CA VAL A 375 -10.45 -12.20 9.01
C VAL A 375 -11.45 -11.72 10.06
N GLU A 376 -11.42 -10.45 10.42
CA GLU A 376 -12.37 -9.87 11.37
C GLU A 376 -13.82 -9.95 10.85
N LYS A 377 -14.02 -9.64 9.58
CA LYS A 377 -15.34 -9.69 8.94
C LYS A 377 -15.90 -11.10 8.86
N VAL A 378 -15.05 -12.07 8.53
CA VAL A 378 -15.42 -13.49 8.43
C VAL A 378 -15.50 -14.16 9.80
N GLY A 379 -14.88 -13.59 10.83
CA GLY A 379 -14.68 -14.18 12.16
C GLY A 379 -15.91 -14.72 12.89
N LYS A 380 -17.11 -14.38 12.41
CA LYS A 380 -18.38 -14.84 12.96
C LYS A 380 -18.91 -16.13 12.31
N ALA A 381 -18.25 -16.66 11.26
CA ALA A 381 -18.87 -17.70 10.42
C ALA A 381 -18.10 -19.04 10.29
N SER A 382 -16.77 -19.10 10.51
CA SER A 382 -15.99 -20.35 10.33
C SER A 382 -14.80 -20.43 11.28
N THR A 383 -14.77 -21.46 12.15
CA THR A 383 -13.84 -21.52 13.29
C THR A 383 -12.47 -22.15 12.99
N ALA A 384 -12.39 -23.27 12.26
CA ALA A 384 -11.13 -24.01 12.06
C ALA A 384 -10.24 -23.37 10.98
N ARG A 385 -10.82 -22.99 9.84
CA ARG A 385 -10.13 -22.34 8.73
C ARG A 385 -9.69 -20.94 9.11
N LEU A 386 -10.55 -20.18 9.80
CA LEU A 386 -10.25 -18.87 10.34
C LEU A 386 -9.01 -18.89 11.24
N ARG A 387 -8.89 -19.87 12.14
CA ARG A 387 -7.70 -20.01 13.00
C ARG A 387 -6.40 -20.21 12.20
N ARG A 388 -6.44 -20.98 11.10
CA ARG A 388 -5.26 -21.16 10.23
C ARG A 388 -4.87 -19.86 9.55
N VAL A 389 -5.85 -19.14 8.99
CA VAL A 389 -5.62 -17.86 8.32
C VAL A 389 -5.12 -16.81 9.30
N SER A 390 -5.73 -16.69 10.47
CA SER A 390 -5.29 -15.78 11.54
C SER A 390 -3.84 -16.02 11.95
N LYS A 391 -3.43 -17.30 12.03
CA LYS A 391 -2.02 -17.66 12.34
C LYS A 391 -1.06 -17.19 11.25
N LEU A 392 -1.46 -17.27 9.97
CA LEU A 392 -0.62 -16.84 8.84
C LEU A 392 -0.39 -15.33 8.82
N ILE A 393 -1.34 -14.54 9.31
CA ILE A 393 -1.22 -13.07 9.38
C ILE A 393 -0.74 -12.56 10.74
N GLY A 394 -0.45 -13.45 11.70
CA GLY A 394 0.01 -13.06 13.04
C GLY A 394 -1.05 -12.36 13.90
N VAL A 395 -2.34 -12.51 13.59
CA VAL A 395 -3.45 -11.92 14.35
C VAL A 395 -4.14 -13.00 15.18
N ALA A 396 -4.37 -12.75 16.48
CA ALA A 396 -5.19 -13.63 17.28
C ALA A 396 -6.65 -13.60 16.78
N PRO A 397 -7.33 -14.77 16.63
CA PRO A 397 -8.76 -14.78 16.34
C PRO A 397 -9.47 -14.04 17.46
N GLY A 398 -10.34 -13.08 17.11
CA GLY A 398 -11.08 -12.29 18.10
C GLY A 398 -11.75 -13.20 19.14
N THR A 399 -11.45 -12.99 20.41
CA THR A 399 -11.83 -13.86 21.53
C THR A 399 -13.34 -13.91 21.81
N GLN A 400 -14.15 -13.06 21.18
CA GLN A 400 -15.60 -13.00 21.41
C GLN A 400 -16.45 -13.98 20.58
N GLY A 401 -15.88 -14.74 19.64
CA GLY A 401 -16.60 -15.76 18.85
C GLY A 401 -16.42 -17.20 19.32
N PHE A 402 -15.61 -17.47 20.34
CA PHE A 402 -15.17 -18.83 20.72
C PHE A 402 -15.61 -19.32 22.10
N LEU A 403 -16.43 -18.57 22.82
CA LEU A 403 -17.07 -19.17 24.02
C LEU A 403 -18.21 -20.07 23.55
N PRO A 404 -18.14 -21.40 23.83
CA PRO A 404 -19.26 -22.28 23.59
C PRO A 404 -20.44 -21.78 24.43
N ALA A 405 -21.65 -21.87 23.88
CA ALA A 405 -22.92 -21.43 24.50
C ALA A 405 -23.31 -22.20 25.78
N THR A 406 -22.35 -22.75 26.53
CA THR A 406 -22.59 -23.59 27.71
C THR A 406 -21.97 -23.04 29.01
N ALA A 407 -21.97 -21.72 29.18
CA ALA A 407 -21.60 -21.13 30.46
C ALA A 407 -22.56 -19.98 30.84
N LYS A 408 -23.85 -20.14 30.59
CA LYS A 408 -24.90 -19.32 31.20
C LYS A 408 -25.86 -20.22 31.97
N THR A 409 -25.37 -20.88 33.03
CA THR A 409 -26.17 -21.35 34.15
C THR A 409 -25.21 -21.75 35.24
N ALA A 410 -24.84 -20.83 36.11
CA ALA A 410 -24.54 -21.03 37.53
C ALA A 410 -23.98 -19.70 38.09
N LEU A 411 -24.78 -19.13 38.96
CA LEU A 411 -24.61 -18.02 39.90
C LEU A 411 -25.06 -16.65 39.40
#